data_09308ff5c7b022c019d6023a4c85b710
#
_entry.id   09308ff5c7b022c019d6023a4c85b710
#
_cell.length_a   1.000
_cell.length_b   1.000
_cell.length_c   1.000
_cell.angle_alpha   90.00
_cell.angle_beta   90.00
_cell.angle_gamma   90.00
#
_symmetry.space_group_name_H-M   'P 1'
#
loop_
_entity.id
_entity.type
_entity.pdbx_description
1 polymer ?
#
loop_
_entity_poly.entity_id
_entity_poly.type
_entity_poly.pdbx_seq_one_letter_code
_entity_poly.pdbx_strand_id
1 'polypeptide(L)'
;MTVDALTMYEDKSFWARDYGPYVPQPALQESIKVDVAVVGGGFMGLNTAREFKKDNPNARLAVLEGEVIGNGASGRNAGFNMTLFGLEPQVTKLRWGKQRTVEAYRYMVKAVNHTKDIIESN
;
A
#
# COMPACT_ATOMS: atom_id res chain seq x y z
N MET A 1 -5.02 -0.20 -23.11
CA MET A 1 -6.02 0.58 -22.34
C MET A 1 -6.21 1.90 -23.06
N THR A 2 -7.44 2.27 -23.40
CA THR A 2 -7.73 3.52 -24.10
C THR A 2 -7.70 4.70 -23.14
N VAL A 3 -7.54 5.93 -23.64
CA VAL A 3 -7.55 7.17 -22.84
C VAL A 3 -8.79 7.27 -21.94
N ASP A 4 -9.94 6.76 -22.39
CA ASP A 4 -11.20 6.74 -21.63
C ASP A 4 -11.14 5.88 -20.35
N ALA A 5 -10.31 4.85 -20.31
CA ALA A 5 -10.14 4.03 -19.11
C ALA A 5 -9.35 4.76 -18.02
N LEU A 6 -8.40 5.63 -18.38
CA LEU A 6 -7.60 6.42 -17.43
C LEU A 6 -8.45 7.48 -16.73
N THR A 7 -9.31 8.18 -17.48
CA THR A 7 -10.26 9.17 -16.94
C THR A 7 -11.19 8.57 -15.89
N MET A 8 -11.58 7.30 -16.06
CA MET A 8 -12.43 6.61 -15.07
C MET A 8 -11.74 6.38 -13.71
N TYR A 9 -10.41 6.34 -13.64
CA TYR A 9 -9.69 6.19 -12.37
C TYR A 9 -9.52 7.52 -11.64
N GLU A 10 -9.26 8.60 -12.36
CA GLU A 10 -9.17 9.96 -11.82
C GLU A 10 -10.48 10.36 -11.13
N ASP A 11 -11.63 10.00 -11.70
CA ASP A 11 -12.93 10.31 -11.11
C ASP A 11 -13.27 9.50 -9.85
N LYS A 12 -12.58 8.40 -9.59
CA LYS A 12 -12.84 7.51 -8.45
C LYS A 12 -12.00 7.80 -7.21
N SER A 13 -10.95 8.60 -7.34
CA SER A 13 -10.02 8.87 -6.25
C SER A 13 -9.51 10.31 -6.31
N PHE A 14 -9.61 11.00 -5.18
CA PHE A 14 -8.97 12.31 -5.02
C PHE A 14 -7.46 12.22 -5.31
N TRP A 15 -6.80 11.20 -4.79
CA TRP A 15 -5.35 11.01 -4.94
C TRP A 15 -4.93 10.74 -6.38
N ALA A 16 -5.71 9.95 -7.12
CA ALA A 16 -5.45 9.70 -8.53
C ALA A 16 -5.58 10.98 -9.36
N ARG A 17 -6.58 11.80 -9.06
CA ARG A 17 -6.78 13.10 -9.72
C ARG A 17 -5.68 14.10 -9.39
N ASP A 18 -5.26 14.16 -8.12
CA ASP A 18 -4.20 15.05 -7.64
C ASP A 18 -2.82 14.67 -8.22
N TYR A 19 -2.56 13.37 -8.34
CA TYR A 19 -1.35 12.85 -8.99
C TYR A 19 -1.27 13.21 -10.48
N GLY A 20 -2.41 13.29 -11.15
CA GLY A 20 -2.52 13.54 -12.57
C GLY A 20 -2.47 12.26 -13.44
N PRO A 21 -2.30 12.41 -14.76
CA PRO A 21 -2.35 11.28 -15.68
C PRO A 21 -1.32 10.20 -15.35
N TYR A 22 -1.79 8.99 -15.13
CA TYR A 22 -0.96 7.81 -14.90
C TYR A 22 -1.03 6.87 -16.10
N VAL A 23 0.12 6.57 -16.67
CA VAL A 23 0.22 5.61 -17.78
C VAL A 23 0.61 4.24 -17.22
N PRO A 24 -0.31 3.25 -17.18
CA PRO A 24 0.00 1.92 -16.69
C PRO A 24 0.99 1.22 -17.62
N GLN A 25 1.75 0.29 -17.08
CA GLN A 25 2.57 -0.61 -17.90
C GLN A 25 1.66 -1.43 -18.82
N PRO A 26 2.17 -1.86 -20.01
CA PRO A 26 1.41 -2.75 -20.90
C PRO A 26 0.97 -4.02 -20.16
N ALA A 27 -0.21 -4.52 -20.52
CA ALA A 27 -0.67 -5.79 -19.99
C ALA A 27 0.29 -6.93 -20.38
N LEU A 28 0.52 -7.84 -19.45
CA LEU A 28 1.35 -9.03 -19.70
C LEU A 28 0.72 -9.89 -20.80
N GLN A 29 1.44 -10.08 -21.89
CA GLN A 29 0.96 -10.82 -23.08
C GLN A 29 1.50 -12.26 -23.15
N GLU A 30 2.53 -12.57 -22.38
CA GLU A 30 3.24 -13.85 -22.44
C GLU A 30 3.58 -14.39 -21.04
N SER A 31 3.92 -15.68 -20.99
CA SER A 31 4.37 -16.29 -19.73
C SER A 31 5.75 -15.79 -19.36
N ILE A 32 5.91 -15.35 -18.14
CA ILE A 32 7.20 -14.97 -17.56
C ILE A 32 7.60 -15.92 -16.43
N LYS A 33 8.90 -16.08 -16.22
CA LYS A 33 9.43 -16.81 -15.06
C LYS A 33 10.01 -15.83 -14.07
N VAL A 34 9.51 -15.85 -12.86
CA VAL A 34 9.98 -15.05 -11.73
C VAL A 34 10.16 -15.95 -10.51
N ASP A 35 10.96 -15.49 -9.55
CA ASP A 35 11.15 -16.23 -8.30
C ASP A 35 9.98 -15.96 -7.33
N VAL A 36 9.38 -14.76 -7.42
CA VAL A 36 8.17 -14.38 -6.66
C VAL A 36 7.22 -13.58 -7.55
N ALA A 37 5.94 -13.93 -7.53
CA ALA A 37 4.86 -13.15 -8.11
C ALA A 37 3.97 -12.62 -6.97
N VAL A 38 3.80 -11.31 -6.90
CA VAL A 38 2.88 -10.64 -5.98
C VAL A 38 1.64 -10.22 -6.76
N VAL A 39 0.47 -10.70 -6.37
CA VAL A 39 -0.80 -10.38 -7.03
C VAL A 39 -1.49 -9.26 -6.27
N GLY A 40 -1.72 -8.16 -6.98
CA GLY A 40 -2.34 -6.94 -6.49
C GLY A 40 -1.33 -5.84 -6.16
N GLY A 41 -1.52 -4.66 -6.75
CA GLY A 41 -0.71 -3.44 -6.60
C GLY A 41 -1.23 -2.47 -5.55
N GLY A 42 -1.86 -2.96 -4.48
CA GLY A 42 -2.25 -2.15 -3.32
C GLY A 42 -1.14 -2.05 -2.27
N PHE A 43 -1.42 -1.41 -1.11
CA PHE A 43 -0.44 -1.25 -0.03
C PHE A 43 0.22 -2.55 0.39
N MET A 44 -0.55 -3.63 0.56
CA MET A 44 0.00 -4.91 0.99
C MET A 44 0.95 -5.49 -0.06
N GLY A 45 0.53 -5.55 -1.33
CA GLY A 45 1.36 -6.10 -2.39
C GLY A 45 2.65 -5.32 -2.60
N LEU A 46 2.56 -3.99 -2.68
CA LEU A 46 3.73 -3.14 -2.89
C LEU A 46 4.72 -3.20 -1.71
N ASN A 47 4.24 -3.15 -0.46
CA ASN A 47 5.12 -3.29 0.70
C ASN A 47 5.74 -4.69 0.79
N THR A 48 4.97 -5.75 0.50
CA THR A 48 5.51 -7.12 0.45
C THR A 48 6.61 -7.22 -0.60
N ALA A 49 6.38 -6.71 -1.79
CA ALA A 49 7.36 -6.71 -2.87
C ALA A 49 8.63 -5.92 -2.48
N ARG A 50 8.46 -4.74 -1.89
CA ARG A 50 9.55 -3.88 -1.45
C ARG A 50 10.41 -4.53 -0.37
N GLU A 51 9.80 -5.04 0.69
CA GLU A 51 10.55 -5.68 1.78
C GLU A 51 11.21 -6.97 1.31
N PHE A 52 10.54 -7.78 0.50
CA PHE A 52 11.15 -8.96 -0.09
C PHE A 52 12.40 -8.62 -0.93
N LYS A 53 12.33 -7.56 -1.75
CA LYS A 53 13.48 -7.12 -2.57
C LYS A 53 14.64 -6.57 -1.76
N LYS A 54 14.40 -5.97 -0.58
CA LYS A 54 15.47 -5.57 0.34
C LYS A 54 16.28 -6.77 0.82
N ASP A 55 15.58 -7.84 1.22
CA ASP A 55 16.23 -9.05 1.74
C ASP A 55 16.79 -9.93 0.62
N ASN A 56 16.25 -9.84 -0.59
CA ASN A 56 16.59 -10.66 -1.74
C ASN A 56 16.83 -9.81 -2.99
N PRO A 57 17.88 -8.97 -3.04
CA PRO A 57 18.07 -7.99 -4.10
C PRO A 57 18.23 -8.61 -5.50
N ASN A 58 18.73 -9.84 -5.60
CA ASN A 58 18.94 -10.54 -6.87
C ASN A 58 17.72 -11.36 -7.34
N ALA A 59 16.70 -11.54 -6.50
CA ALA A 59 15.52 -12.30 -6.87
C ALA A 59 14.70 -11.55 -7.94
N ARG A 60 14.19 -12.29 -8.92
CA ARG A 60 13.27 -11.77 -9.92
C ARG A 60 11.87 -11.71 -9.30
N LEU A 61 11.32 -10.53 -9.19
CA LEU A 61 10.00 -10.30 -8.63
C LEU A 61 9.12 -9.58 -9.64
N ALA A 62 7.87 -10.01 -9.77
CA ALA A 62 6.83 -9.31 -10.52
C ALA A 62 5.66 -8.94 -9.61
N VAL A 63 5.15 -7.72 -9.75
CA VAL A 63 3.87 -7.31 -9.19
C VAL A 63 2.85 -7.31 -10.32
N LEU A 64 1.80 -8.10 -10.19
CA LEU A 64 0.74 -8.25 -11.17
C LEU A 64 -0.50 -7.51 -10.67
N GLU A 65 -0.88 -6.43 -11.35
CA GLU A 65 -2.07 -5.64 -11.05
C GLU A 65 -3.08 -5.79 -12.18
N GLY A 66 -4.35 -6.01 -11.83
CA GLY A 66 -5.41 -6.24 -12.81
C GLY A 66 -5.87 -4.98 -13.54
N GLU A 67 -5.66 -3.81 -12.93
CA GLU A 67 -6.10 -2.53 -13.48
C GLU A 67 -4.97 -1.49 -13.39
N VAL A 68 -4.95 -0.70 -12.32
CA VAL A 68 -3.96 0.36 -12.06
C VAL A 68 -3.45 0.22 -10.63
N ILE A 69 -2.17 0.41 -10.42
CA ILE A 69 -1.55 0.42 -9.08
C ILE A 69 -2.32 1.38 -8.16
N GLY A 70 -2.72 0.87 -7.00
CA GLY A 70 -3.45 1.67 -6.02
C GLY A 70 -4.93 1.91 -6.31
N ASN A 71 -5.48 1.41 -7.41
CA ASN A 71 -6.88 1.67 -7.80
C ASN A 71 -7.94 1.16 -6.79
N GLY A 72 -7.59 0.19 -5.95
CA GLY A 72 -8.46 -0.32 -4.89
C GLY A 72 -8.55 0.60 -3.67
N ALA A 73 -8.85 0.03 -2.51
CA ALA A 73 -8.95 0.76 -1.23
C ALA A 73 -7.68 1.54 -0.87
N SER A 74 -6.52 1.12 -1.35
CA SER A 74 -5.23 1.78 -1.11
C SER A 74 -5.17 3.20 -1.68
N GLY A 75 -5.80 3.46 -2.82
CA GLY A 75 -5.84 4.78 -3.44
C GLY A 75 -7.15 5.54 -3.22
N ARG A 76 -8.06 5.02 -2.38
CA ARG A 76 -9.37 5.63 -2.13
C ARG A 76 -9.65 5.90 -0.66
N ASN A 77 -8.65 5.67 0.21
CA ASN A 77 -8.76 5.99 1.62
C ASN A 77 -8.54 7.49 1.87
N ALA A 78 -8.81 7.93 3.10
CA ALA A 78 -8.65 9.34 3.48
C ALA A 78 -7.19 9.79 3.68
N GLY A 79 -6.20 8.90 3.52
CA GLY A 79 -4.77 9.21 3.63
C GLY A 79 -4.25 9.44 5.05
N PHE A 80 -5.03 9.11 6.08
CA PHE A 80 -4.58 9.28 7.46
C PHE A 80 -3.48 8.28 7.85
N ASN A 81 -2.33 8.80 8.24
CA ASN A 81 -1.26 8.04 8.88
C ASN A 81 -1.25 8.34 10.37
N MET A 82 -1.91 7.51 11.16
CA MET A 82 -2.20 7.77 12.57
C MET A 82 -1.67 6.68 13.50
N THR A 83 -1.43 7.07 14.76
CA THR A 83 -1.01 6.14 15.82
C THR A 83 -2.18 5.42 16.51
N LEU A 84 -3.41 5.64 16.08
CA LEU A 84 -4.58 4.94 16.61
C LEU A 84 -4.69 3.52 16.07
N PHE A 85 -4.93 2.58 16.98
CA PHE A 85 -5.20 1.17 16.64
C PHE A 85 -6.71 0.93 16.56
N GLY A 86 -7.39 1.70 15.71
CA GLY A 86 -8.82 1.56 15.42
C GLY A 86 -9.79 1.98 16.53
N LEU A 87 -9.34 2.09 17.78
CA LEU A 87 -10.13 2.47 18.95
C LEU A 87 -9.39 3.46 19.81
N GLU A 88 -10.14 4.28 20.54
CA GLU A 88 -9.59 5.17 21.58
C GLU A 88 -8.78 4.37 22.63
N PRO A 89 -7.65 4.92 23.12
CA PRO A 89 -6.80 4.23 24.09
C PRO A 89 -7.54 3.83 25.39
N GLN A 90 -8.53 4.62 25.80
CA GLN A 90 -9.37 4.30 26.97
C GLN A 90 -10.20 3.04 26.74
N VAL A 91 -10.80 2.92 25.56
CA VAL A 91 -11.61 1.74 25.18
C VAL A 91 -10.71 0.50 25.03
N THR A 92 -9.55 0.68 24.40
CA THR A 92 -8.55 -0.38 24.25
C THR A 92 -8.07 -0.87 25.63
N LYS A 93 -7.78 0.04 26.53
CA LYS A 93 -7.36 -0.29 27.92
C LYS A 93 -8.44 -1.03 28.69
N LEU A 94 -9.69 -0.60 28.56
CA LEU A 94 -10.83 -1.26 29.23
C LEU A 94 -11.00 -2.69 28.73
N ARG A 95 -10.84 -2.93 27.41
CA ARG A 95 -11.10 -4.22 26.79
C ARG A 95 -9.94 -5.21 26.89
N TRP A 96 -8.70 -4.76 26.79
CA TRP A 96 -7.51 -5.62 26.69
C TRP A 96 -6.43 -5.32 27.73
N GLY A 97 -6.66 -4.35 28.62
CA GLY A 97 -5.73 -3.96 29.69
C GLY A 97 -4.63 -2.99 29.24
N LYS A 98 -3.98 -2.37 30.21
CA LYS A 98 -2.97 -1.31 30.01
C LYS A 98 -1.78 -1.77 29.18
N GLN A 99 -1.25 -2.96 29.46
CA GLN A 99 -0.05 -3.46 28.78
C GLN A 99 -0.25 -3.59 27.28
N ARG A 100 -1.31 -4.30 26.85
CA ARG A 100 -1.64 -4.48 25.42
C ARG A 100 -1.95 -3.18 24.73
N THR A 101 -2.58 -2.23 25.42
CA THR A 101 -2.81 -0.89 24.87
C THR A 101 -1.50 -0.15 24.56
N VAL A 102 -0.53 -0.21 25.49
CA VAL A 102 0.79 0.41 25.28
C VAL A 102 1.56 -0.28 24.15
N GLU A 103 1.51 -1.60 24.07
CA GLU A 103 2.15 -2.39 23.00
C GLU A 103 1.55 -2.04 21.62
N ALA A 104 0.21 -1.99 21.51
CA ALA A 104 -0.48 -1.61 20.29
C ALA A 104 -0.13 -0.18 19.85
N TYR A 105 -0.11 0.77 20.79
CA TYR A 105 0.28 2.14 20.50
C TYR A 105 1.74 2.23 19.98
N ARG A 106 2.66 1.54 20.65
CA ARG A 106 4.08 1.50 20.22
C ARG A 106 4.23 0.89 18.83
N TYR A 107 3.43 -0.15 18.53
CA TYR A 107 3.40 -0.74 17.20
C TYR A 107 2.93 0.26 16.15
N MET A 108 1.87 1.01 16.42
CA MET A 108 1.38 2.04 15.50
C MET A 108 2.36 3.19 15.30
N VAL A 109 3.08 3.62 16.36
CA VAL A 109 4.16 4.61 16.22
C VAL A 109 5.26 4.10 15.28
N LYS A 110 5.65 2.82 15.39
CA LYS A 110 6.62 2.22 14.46
C LYS A 110 6.09 2.20 13.02
N ALA A 111 4.80 1.87 12.82
CA ALA A 111 4.18 1.86 11.50
C ALA A 111 4.15 3.26 10.86
N VAL A 112 3.81 4.28 11.64
CA VAL A 112 3.83 5.68 11.19
C VAL A 112 5.24 6.11 10.77
N ASN A 113 6.24 5.81 11.59
CA ASN A 113 7.64 6.12 11.28
C ASN A 113 8.11 5.36 10.03
N HIS A 114 7.76 4.09 9.91
CA HIS A 114 8.09 3.30 8.71
C HIS A 114 7.49 3.91 7.43
N THR A 115 6.24 4.38 7.48
CA THR A 115 5.62 5.07 6.35
C THR A 115 6.37 6.37 6.02
N LYS A 116 6.75 7.14 7.05
CA LYS A 116 7.56 8.35 6.89
C LYS A 116 8.89 8.04 6.21
N ASP A 117 9.62 7.01 6.68
CA ASP A 117 10.90 6.60 6.12
C ASP A 117 10.77 6.21 4.63
N ILE A 118 9.66 5.54 4.24
CA ILE A 118 9.39 5.22 2.85
C ILE A 118 9.24 6.49 2.00
N ILE A 119 8.47 7.46 2.50
CA ILE A 119 8.21 8.72 1.78
C ILE A 119 9.50 9.55 1.63
N GLU A 120 10.30 9.64 2.69
CA GLU A 120 11.54 10.43 2.68
C GLU A 120 12.69 9.78 1.89
N SER A 121 12.60 8.47 1.62
CA SER A 121 13.61 7.71 0.86
C SER A 121 13.34 7.63 -0.65
N ASN A 122 12.20 8.14 -1.13
CA ASN A 122 11.78 8.14 -2.53
C ASN A 122 11.38 9.53 -3.01
#